data_bf96a7852afed629ea7c54856c3a7218
#
_entry.id   bf96a7852afed629ea7c54856c3a7218
#
_cell.length_a   1.000
_cell.length_b   1.000
_cell.length_c   1.000
_cell.angle_alpha   90.00
_cell.angle_beta   90.00
_cell.angle_gamma   90.00
#
_symmetry.space_group_name_H-M   'P 1'
#
loop_
_entity.id
_entity.type
_entity.pdbx_description
1 polymer ?
#
loop_
_entity_poly.entity_id
_entity_poly.type
_entity_poly.pdbx_seq_one_letter_code
_entity_poly.pdbx_strand_id
1 'polypeptide(L)'
;LSKIEFNPDGPFPLISDDEHTYQEAQEHSVVVDEWLGFKTAEVEQALLKSQSYNVQADENIPVNFWRGLPVQALQTPYTEIRFILELLKPQDGQHIVDLGCGYGRMAFVVGKHYPGVKFTGYELVAERVDEGNRILEKFDYPLSAIKTQDLTDPQFVPVLADCYFIFDFGSAPAVDKTLEDLKRIAKKQSIQVVARGRYIRHRIFQSHPWLSEINEPQVFDHFTIFQS
;
A
#
# COMPACT_ATOMS: atom_id res chain seq x y z
N LEU A 1 -4.43 14.62 21.31
CA LEU A 1 -2.99 14.32 21.22
C LEU A 1 -2.84 12.81 21.08
N SER A 2 -2.11 12.36 20.06
CA SER A 2 -1.82 10.94 19.89
C SER A 2 -1.04 10.40 21.09
N LYS A 3 -1.37 9.20 21.54
CA LYS A 3 -0.59 8.50 22.57
C LYS A 3 0.76 7.99 22.05
N ILE A 4 0.89 7.87 20.71
CA ILE A 4 2.14 7.50 20.06
C ILE A 4 2.99 8.78 19.94
N GLU A 5 4.02 8.89 20.76
CA GLU A 5 4.92 10.04 20.72
C GLU A 5 5.75 10.01 19.43
N PHE A 6 5.78 11.15 18.73
CA PHE A 6 6.61 11.30 17.54
C PHE A 6 8.08 11.51 17.94
N ASN A 7 8.95 10.71 17.34
CA ASN A 7 10.40 10.85 17.47
C ASN A 7 11.05 10.98 16.06
N PRO A 8 11.67 12.12 15.73
CA PRO A 8 12.28 12.33 14.42
C PRO A 8 13.45 11.37 14.12
N ASP A 9 14.12 10.84 15.14
CA ASP A 9 15.19 9.85 14.98
C ASP A 9 14.65 8.45 14.68
N GLY A 10 13.43 8.16 15.12
CA GLY A 10 12.69 6.92 14.91
C GLY A 10 11.24 7.18 14.47
N PRO A 11 11.00 7.78 13.29
CA PRO A 11 9.66 8.23 12.89
C PRO A 11 8.68 7.10 12.60
N PHE A 12 9.16 5.87 12.47
CA PHE A 12 8.36 4.67 12.20
C PHE A 12 8.53 3.66 13.34
N PRO A 13 7.92 3.90 14.51
CA PRO A 13 8.08 3.01 15.66
C PRO A 13 7.45 1.64 15.39
N LEU A 14 8.09 0.60 15.93
CA LEU A 14 7.51 -0.73 15.97
C LEU A 14 6.62 -0.83 17.21
N ILE A 15 5.31 -0.87 16.97
CA ILE A 15 4.28 -0.97 18.01
C ILE A 15 3.31 -2.05 17.55
N SER A 16 2.91 -2.93 18.45
CA SER A 16 1.93 -3.98 18.15
C SER A 16 0.52 -3.39 18.02
N ASP A 17 -0.33 -4.02 17.19
CA ASP A 17 -1.70 -3.53 16.92
C ASP A 17 -2.58 -3.47 18.18
N ASP A 18 -2.26 -4.23 19.23
CA ASP A 18 -2.97 -4.26 20.51
C ASP A 18 -2.51 -3.18 21.50
N GLU A 19 -1.40 -2.47 21.22
CA GLU A 19 -0.85 -1.43 22.08
C GLU A 19 -1.41 -0.03 21.81
N HIS A 20 -2.19 0.16 20.74
CA HIS A 20 -2.76 1.44 20.34
C HIS A 20 -4.05 1.27 19.54
N THR A 21 -4.85 2.31 19.48
CA THR A 21 -6.03 2.35 18.61
C THR A 21 -5.65 2.71 17.18
N TYR A 22 -6.46 2.29 16.22
CA TYR A 22 -6.30 2.67 14.81
C TYR A 22 -6.31 4.21 14.62
N GLN A 23 -7.12 4.93 15.42
CA GLN A 23 -7.15 6.39 15.39
C GLN A 23 -5.80 6.98 15.82
N GLU A 24 -5.18 6.48 16.88
CA GLU A 24 -3.86 6.94 17.34
C GLU A 24 -2.78 6.69 16.28
N ALA A 25 -2.84 5.56 15.58
CA ALA A 25 -1.95 5.27 14.46
C ALA A 25 -2.13 6.25 13.29
N GLN A 26 -3.38 6.63 12.99
CA GLN A 26 -3.67 7.65 11.97
C GLN A 26 -3.17 9.03 12.39
N GLU A 27 -3.41 9.45 13.62
CA GLU A 27 -2.95 10.73 14.16
C GLU A 27 -1.41 10.82 14.15
N HIS A 28 -0.73 9.76 14.56
CA HIS A 28 0.73 9.66 14.43
C HIS A 28 1.18 9.81 12.97
N SER A 29 0.48 9.17 12.05
CA SER A 29 0.81 9.22 10.62
C SER A 29 0.67 10.63 10.02
N VAL A 30 -0.27 11.45 10.52
CA VAL A 30 -0.36 12.88 10.15
C VAL A 30 0.92 13.61 10.53
N VAL A 31 1.38 13.44 11.77
CA VAL A 31 2.61 14.07 12.25
C VAL A 31 3.84 13.64 11.45
N VAL A 32 3.91 12.36 11.10
CA VAL A 32 5.00 11.83 10.25
C VAL A 32 4.94 12.41 8.84
N ASP A 33 3.76 12.48 8.21
CA ASP A 33 3.59 13.09 6.89
C ASP A 33 4.05 14.56 6.88
N GLU A 34 3.67 15.33 7.91
CA GLU A 34 4.09 16.73 8.09
C GLU A 34 5.60 16.84 8.26
N TRP A 35 6.22 15.97 9.07
CA TRP A 35 7.66 15.95 9.27
C TRP A 35 8.42 15.58 7.99
N LEU A 36 7.93 14.63 7.21
CA LEU A 36 8.48 14.30 5.89
C LEU A 36 8.32 15.46 4.91
N GLY A 37 7.34 16.33 5.15
CA GLY A 37 7.02 17.49 4.32
C GLY A 37 6.10 17.17 3.15
N PHE A 38 5.21 16.20 3.31
CA PHE A 38 4.14 15.93 2.36
C PHE A 38 3.13 17.08 2.29
N LYS A 39 2.69 17.39 1.08
CA LYS A 39 1.65 18.38 0.78
C LYS A 39 0.32 17.71 0.41
N THR A 40 -0.05 16.69 1.15
CA THR A 40 -1.23 15.86 0.83
C THR A 40 -2.52 16.66 0.73
N ALA A 41 -2.73 17.63 1.63
CA ALA A 41 -3.92 18.49 1.61
C ALA A 41 -4.02 19.35 0.33
N GLU A 42 -2.89 19.89 -0.13
CA GLU A 42 -2.81 20.69 -1.36
C GLU A 42 -3.11 19.83 -2.59
N VAL A 43 -2.52 18.62 -2.64
CA VAL A 43 -2.73 17.66 -3.74
C VAL A 43 -4.18 17.23 -3.81
N GLU A 44 -4.78 16.79 -2.70
CA GLU A 44 -6.18 16.35 -2.68
C GLU A 44 -7.15 17.49 -3.01
N GLN A 45 -6.87 18.73 -2.57
CA GLN A 45 -7.66 19.88 -2.97
C GLN A 45 -7.57 20.16 -4.48
N ALA A 46 -6.38 20.02 -5.07
CA ALA A 46 -6.20 20.18 -6.50
C ALA A 46 -6.95 19.10 -7.28
N LEU A 47 -6.88 17.84 -6.83
CA LEU A 47 -7.62 16.72 -7.42
C LEU A 47 -9.14 16.92 -7.35
N LEU A 48 -9.68 17.46 -6.27
CA LEU A 48 -11.10 17.76 -6.15
C LEU A 48 -11.56 18.84 -7.13
N LYS A 49 -10.69 19.80 -7.43
CA LYS A 49 -10.98 20.90 -8.37
C LYS A 49 -10.76 20.49 -9.83
N SER A 50 -9.89 19.53 -10.09
CA SER A 50 -9.59 19.07 -11.44
C SER A 50 -10.74 18.22 -12.00
N GLN A 51 -11.06 18.43 -13.27
CA GLN A 51 -11.99 17.56 -13.99
C GLN A 51 -11.28 16.33 -14.60
N SER A 52 -9.97 16.24 -14.45
CA SER A 52 -9.11 15.26 -15.12
C SER A 52 -9.46 13.82 -14.78
N TYR A 53 -10.04 13.59 -13.61
CA TYR A 53 -10.50 12.29 -13.16
C TYR A 53 -12.04 12.19 -13.11
N ASN A 54 -12.76 13.06 -13.80
CA ASN A 54 -14.15 12.85 -14.15
C ASN A 54 -14.21 11.76 -15.24
N VAL A 55 -13.87 10.55 -14.89
CA VAL A 55 -14.33 9.40 -15.65
C VAL A 55 -15.84 9.48 -15.58
N GLN A 56 -16.49 9.64 -16.73
CA GLN A 56 -17.92 9.40 -16.85
C GLN A 56 -18.13 8.02 -16.25
N ALA A 57 -18.76 7.98 -15.09
CA ALA A 57 -19.09 6.73 -14.48
C ALA A 57 -19.98 6.01 -15.48
N ASP A 58 -19.45 4.99 -16.14
CA ASP A 58 -20.29 3.93 -16.66
C ASP A 58 -21.03 3.42 -15.41
N GLU A 59 -22.35 3.57 -15.37
CA GLU A 59 -23.18 3.24 -14.20
C GLU A 59 -22.97 1.80 -13.74
N ASN A 60 -22.29 0.98 -14.54
CA ASN A 60 -21.99 -0.44 -14.29
C ASN A 60 -20.57 -0.71 -13.77
N ILE A 61 -19.68 0.30 -13.72
CA ILE A 61 -18.31 0.16 -13.19
C ILE A 61 -18.10 1.27 -12.18
N PRO A 62 -18.29 1.02 -10.87
CA PRO A 62 -17.89 1.98 -9.86
C PRO A 62 -16.35 2.07 -9.89
N VAL A 63 -15.84 3.01 -10.66
CA VAL A 63 -14.45 3.47 -10.54
C VAL A 63 -14.41 4.27 -9.25
N ASN A 64 -14.13 3.60 -8.15
CA ASN A 64 -13.95 4.22 -6.85
C ASN A 64 -12.60 4.96 -6.85
N PHE A 65 -12.56 6.11 -7.50
CA PHE A 65 -11.58 7.10 -7.16
C PHE A 65 -11.96 7.63 -5.78
N TRP A 66 -11.16 7.30 -4.80
CA TRP A 66 -11.32 7.81 -3.46
C TRP A 66 -11.01 9.31 -3.46
N ARG A 67 -12.04 10.13 -3.76
CA ARG A 67 -11.98 11.58 -3.70
C ARG A 67 -12.75 12.07 -2.49
N GLY A 68 -12.22 13.13 -1.86
CA GLY A 68 -12.92 13.77 -0.76
C GLY A 68 -12.92 13.00 0.55
N LEU A 69 -12.25 11.85 0.61
CA LEU A 69 -11.95 11.19 1.87
C LEU A 69 -10.68 11.80 2.48
N PRO A 70 -10.59 11.83 3.82
CA PRO A 70 -9.34 12.19 4.47
C PRO A 70 -8.20 11.29 3.99
N VAL A 71 -7.04 11.86 3.73
CA VAL A 71 -5.85 11.11 3.27
C VAL A 71 -5.55 9.90 4.17
N GLN A 72 -5.80 10.05 5.47
CA GLN A 72 -5.60 8.99 6.44
C GLN A 72 -6.53 7.78 6.26
N ALA A 73 -7.70 7.97 5.64
CA ALA A 73 -8.59 6.85 5.30
C ALA A 73 -8.11 6.06 4.08
N LEU A 74 -7.23 6.66 3.26
CA LEU A 74 -6.73 6.09 2.01
C LEU A 74 -5.39 5.37 2.16
N GLN A 75 -4.71 5.56 3.28
CA GLN A 75 -3.36 5.06 3.48
C GLN A 75 -3.22 4.25 4.75
N THR A 76 -2.41 3.21 4.67
CA THR A 76 -2.01 2.42 5.83
C THR A 76 -1.17 3.28 6.78
N PRO A 77 -1.43 3.27 8.10
CA PRO A 77 -0.59 3.95 9.08
C PRO A 77 0.85 3.44 9.07
N TYR A 78 1.81 4.31 9.37
CA TYR A 78 3.23 3.94 9.41
C TYR A 78 3.53 2.86 10.45
N THR A 79 2.87 2.87 11.60
CA THR A 79 3.02 1.84 12.63
C THR A 79 2.55 0.47 12.14
N GLU A 80 1.41 0.40 11.46
CA GLU A 80 0.90 -0.83 10.87
C GLU A 80 1.82 -1.35 9.76
N ILE A 81 2.32 -0.46 8.87
CA ILE A 81 3.33 -0.84 7.86
C ILE A 81 4.58 -1.42 8.54
N ARG A 82 5.07 -0.76 9.59
CA ARG A 82 6.26 -1.20 10.32
C ARG A 82 6.04 -2.56 10.98
N PHE A 83 4.87 -2.77 11.58
CA PHE A 83 4.47 -4.03 12.20
C PHE A 83 4.37 -5.17 11.17
N ILE A 84 3.71 -4.93 10.02
CA ILE A 84 3.62 -5.92 8.94
C ILE A 84 5.01 -6.31 8.44
N LEU A 85 5.90 -5.35 8.21
CA LEU A 85 7.26 -5.61 7.76
C LEU A 85 8.08 -6.39 8.79
N GLU A 86 7.83 -6.20 10.09
CA GLU A 86 8.46 -7.00 11.15
C GLU A 86 7.98 -8.46 11.13
N LEU A 87 6.71 -8.71 10.79
CA LEU A 87 6.18 -10.07 10.63
C LEU A 87 6.76 -10.75 9.39
N LEU A 88 6.87 -10.02 8.27
CA LEU A 88 7.41 -10.54 7.01
C LEU A 88 8.92 -10.78 7.05
N LYS A 89 9.66 -9.98 7.82
CA LYS A 89 11.12 -10.01 7.95
C LYS A 89 11.84 -10.07 6.59
N PRO A 90 11.58 -9.10 5.70
CA PRO A 90 12.17 -9.13 4.38
C PRO A 90 13.69 -9.08 4.45
N GLN A 91 14.34 -9.89 3.61
CA GLN A 91 15.79 -10.01 3.56
C GLN A 91 16.37 -9.14 2.44
N ASP A 92 17.64 -8.77 2.56
CA ASP A 92 18.37 -8.06 1.52
C ASP A 92 18.27 -8.78 0.17
N GLY A 93 18.04 -8.01 -0.87
CA GLY A 93 17.82 -8.52 -2.23
C GLY A 93 16.38 -8.90 -2.55
N GLN A 94 15.50 -9.03 -1.57
CA GLN A 94 14.08 -9.25 -1.81
C GLN A 94 13.39 -8.00 -2.35
N HIS A 95 12.26 -8.20 -3.01
CA HIS A 95 11.47 -7.16 -3.63
C HIS A 95 10.05 -7.13 -3.06
N ILE A 96 9.63 -5.97 -2.59
CA ILE A 96 8.27 -5.67 -2.14
C ILE A 96 7.58 -4.80 -3.18
N VAL A 97 6.35 -5.15 -3.52
CA VAL A 97 5.48 -4.37 -4.42
C VAL A 97 4.23 -3.95 -3.68
N ASP A 98 3.88 -2.66 -3.78
CA ASP A 98 2.64 -2.10 -3.23
C ASP A 98 1.70 -1.70 -4.39
N LEU A 99 0.55 -2.35 -4.47
CA LEU A 99 -0.44 -2.20 -5.52
C LEU A 99 -1.56 -1.26 -5.05
N GLY A 100 -1.50 0.00 -5.50
CA GLY A 100 -2.32 1.09 -4.99
C GLY A 100 -1.63 1.84 -3.84
N CYS A 101 -0.37 2.22 -4.04
CA CYS A 101 0.50 2.71 -2.97
C CYS A 101 0.19 4.13 -2.46
N GLY A 102 -0.75 4.86 -3.10
CA GLY A 102 -1.03 6.25 -2.76
C GLY A 102 0.22 7.13 -2.85
N TYR A 103 0.56 7.81 -1.77
CA TYR A 103 1.76 8.63 -1.67
C TYR A 103 3.05 7.83 -1.38
N GLY A 104 2.95 6.50 -1.28
CA GLY A 104 4.11 5.61 -1.09
C GLY A 104 4.68 5.59 0.32
N ARG A 105 3.88 5.71 1.37
CA ARG A 105 4.33 5.63 2.77
C ARG A 105 5.25 4.44 3.04
N MET A 106 4.95 3.29 2.43
CA MET A 106 5.74 2.07 2.60
C MET A 106 7.18 2.23 2.12
N ALA A 107 7.42 3.02 1.05
CA ALA A 107 8.77 3.28 0.53
C ALA A 107 9.70 3.86 1.60
N PHE A 108 9.17 4.74 2.47
CA PHE A 108 9.96 5.38 3.53
C PHE A 108 10.27 4.42 4.68
N VAL A 109 9.32 3.56 5.04
CA VAL A 109 9.54 2.53 6.08
C VAL A 109 10.53 1.49 5.60
N VAL A 110 10.39 1.00 4.34
CA VAL A 110 11.33 0.05 3.73
C VAL A 110 12.70 0.68 3.61
N GLY A 111 12.82 1.89 3.05
CA GLY A 111 14.10 2.56 2.85
C GLY A 111 14.88 2.78 4.15
N LYS A 112 14.17 3.11 5.26
CA LYS A 112 14.79 3.33 6.57
C LYS A 112 15.21 2.05 7.28
N HIS A 113 14.35 1.03 7.28
CA HIS A 113 14.53 -0.15 8.13
C HIS A 113 15.06 -1.38 7.38
N TYR A 114 14.91 -1.40 6.05
CA TYR A 114 15.31 -2.52 5.18
C TYR A 114 16.03 -2.00 3.93
N PRO A 115 17.16 -1.30 4.08
CA PRO A 115 17.82 -0.59 2.97
C PRO A 115 18.33 -1.50 1.84
N GLY A 116 18.49 -2.81 2.11
CA GLY A 116 18.83 -3.82 1.10
C GLY A 116 17.62 -4.41 0.36
N VAL A 117 16.39 -4.01 0.72
CA VAL A 117 15.14 -4.50 0.12
C VAL A 117 14.69 -3.53 -0.98
N LYS A 118 14.36 -4.09 -2.14
CA LYS A 118 13.80 -3.30 -3.23
C LYS A 118 12.32 -3.03 -2.99
N PHE A 119 11.87 -1.80 -3.24
CA PHE A 119 10.48 -1.40 -3.18
C PHE A 119 10.00 -0.84 -4.52
N THR A 120 8.79 -1.23 -4.96
CA THR A 120 8.10 -0.61 -6.08
C THR A 120 6.64 -0.38 -5.71
N GLY A 121 6.22 0.88 -5.69
CA GLY A 121 4.81 1.26 -5.55
C GLY A 121 4.19 1.56 -6.90
N TYR A 122 2.93 1.16 -7.10
CA TYR A 122 2.12 1.54 -8.25
C TYR A 122 0.89 2.29 -7.77
N GLU A 123 0.63 3.44 -8.38
CA GLU A 123 -0.53 4.29 -8.07
C GLU A 123 -1.11 4.85 -9.38
N LEU A 124 -2.43 4.97 -9.44
CA LEU A 124 -3.12 5.49 -10.62
C LEU A 124 -3.02 7.00 -10.75
N VAL A 125 -3.06 7.72 -9.61
CA VAL A 125 -3.12 9.18 -9.55
C VAL A 125 -1.73 9.76 -9.64
N ALA A 126 -1.40 10.34 -10.80
CA ALA A 126 -0.05 10.86 -11.09
C ALA A 126 0.40 11.92 -10.07
N GLU A 127 -0.51 12.80 -9.63
CA GLU A 127 -0.20 13.86 -8.66
C GLU A 127 0.22 13.30 -7.28
N ARG A 128 -0.31 12.14 -6.88
CA ARG A 128 0.12 11.44 -5.67
C ARG A 128 1.51 10.82 -5.86
N VAL A 129 1.77 10.25 -7.05
CA VAL A 129 3.07 9.70 -7.43
C VAL A 129 4.14 10.79 -7.44
N ASP A 130 3.84 11.93 -8.06
CA ASP A 130 4.75 13.07 -8.16
C ASP A 130 5.11 13.61 -6.78
N GLU A 131 4.12 13.74 -5.89
CA GLU A 131 4.34 14.18 -4.51
C GLU A 131 5.16 13.14 -3.71
N GLY A 132 4.85 11.85 -3.84
CA GLY A 132 5.63 10.78 -3.21
C GLY A 132 7.08 10.77 -3.66
N ASN A 133 7.34 10.88 -4.97
CA ASN A 133 8.70 10.95 -5.52
C ASN A 133 9.42 12.23 -5.10
N ARG A 134 8.73 13.40 -5.07
CA ARG A 134 9.29 14.65 -4.57
C ARG A 134 9.84 14.52 -3.15
N ILE A 135 9.16 13.75 -2.30
CA ILE A 135 9.63 13.48 -0.95
C ILE A 135 10.76 12.45 -0.97
N LEU A 136 10.65 11.36 -1.75
CA LEU A 136 11.71 10.35 -1.85
C LEU A 136 13.05 10.93 -2.29
N GLU A 137 13.06 11.94 -3.17
CA GLU A 137 14.28 12.65 -3.61
C GLU A 137 15.09 13.28 -2.46
N LYS A 138 14.44 13.54 -1.30
CA LYS A 138 15.12 14.09 -0.12
C LYS A 138 15.85 13.03 0.71
N PHE A 139 15.56 11.75 0.45
CA PHE A 139 16.11 10.63 1.16
C PHE A 139 16.96 9.78 0.21
N ASP A 140 18.05 9.21 0.72
CA ASP A 140 18.89 8.29 -0.05
C ASP A 140 18.33 6.86 0.04
N TYR A 141 17.21 6.62 -0.69
CA TYR A 141 16.57 5.31 -0.80
C TYR A 141 16.60 4.80 -2.25
N PRO A 142 17.79 4.44 -2.77
CA PRO A 142 17.98 4.15 -4.20
C PRO A 142 17.23 2.92 -4.70
N LEU A 143 16.81 2.04 -3.80
CA LEU A 143 16.05 0.83 -4.14
C LEU A 143 14.52 1.04 -4.09
N SER A 144 14.04 2.25 -3.74
CA SER A 144 12.62 2.59 -3.68
C SER A 144 12.18 3.41 -4.90
N ALA A 145 11.05 3.03 -5.50
CA ALA A 145 10.46 3.75 -6.63
C ALA A 145 8.92 3.73 -6.55
N ILE A 146 8.29 4.86 -6.86
CA ILE A 146 6.83 4.98 -7.01
C ILE A 146 6.55 5.32 -8.48
N LYS A 147 5.56 4.63 -9.08
CA LYS A 147 5.26 4.74 -10.51
C LYS A 147 3.78 4.94 -10.75
N THR A 148 3.45 5.82 -11.70
CA THR A 148 2.07 5.92 -12.19
C THR A 148 1.72 4.69 -13.00
N GLN A 149 0.65 3.98 -12.61
CA GLN A 149 0.19 2.80 -13.30
C GLN A 149 -1.29 2.54 -13.04
N ASP A 150 -2.03 2.33 -14.11
CA ASP A 150 -3.39 1.78 -14.04
C ASP A 150 -3.32 0.25 -13.88
N LEU A 151 -3.74 -0.24 -12.71
CA LEU A 151 -3.77 -1.68 -12.42
C LEU A 151 -4.88 -2.41 -13.19
N THR A 152 -5.83 -1.68 -13.80
CA THR A 152 -6.89 -2.24 -14.64
C THR A 152 -6.44 -2.48 -16.07
N ASP A 153 -5.31 -1.87 -16.49
CA ASP A 153 -4.76 -2.05 -17.83
C ASP A 153 -4.52 -3.55 -18.12
N PRO A 154 -5.19 -4.14 -19.12
CA PRO A 154 -5.04 -5.56 -19.41
C PRO A 154 -3.63 -5.96 -19.88
N GLN A 155 -2.82 -4.99 -20.31
CA GLN A 155 -1.43 -5.23 -20.73
C GLN A 155 -0.45 -5.14 -19.56
N PHE A 156 -0.85 -4.53 -18.44
CA PHE A 156 0.00 -4.44 -17.27
C PHE A 156 0.02 -5.76 -16.50
N VAL A 157 1.22 -6.17 -16.11
CA VAL A 157 1.45 -7.27 -15.14
C VAL A 157 2.45 -6.75 -14.11
N PRO A 158 2.19 -6.91 -12.81
CA PRO A 158 3.14 -6.51 -11.78
C PRO A 158 4.51 -7.16 -12.00
N VAL A 159 5.58 -6.44 -11.65
CA VAL A 159 6.94 -7.01 -11.69
C VAL A 159 7.06 -8.21 -10.77
N LEU A 160 7.99 -9.12 -11.07
CA LEU A 160 8.29 -10.25 -10.18
C LEU A 160 8.82 -9.71 -8.84
N ALA A 161 8.22 -10.16 -7.76
CA ALA A 161 8.58 -9.76 -6.40
C ALA A 161 8.26 -10.88 -5.40
N ASP A 162 8.84 -10.79 -4.23
CA ASP A 162 8.67 -11.75 -3.14
C ASP A 162 7.40 -11.51 -2.33
N CYS A 163 7.00 -10.23 -2.22
CA CYS A 163 5.83 -9.83 -1.46
C CYS A 163 5.03 -8.75 -2.20
N TYR A 164 3.71 -8.90 -2.18
CA TYR A 164 2.76 -7.94 -2.76
C TYR A 164 1.79 -7.45 -1.70
N PHE A 165 1.64 -6.14 -1.62
CA PHE A 165 0.64 -5.49 -0.79
C PHE A 165 -0.54 -5.07 -1.65
N ILE A 166 -1.75 -5.33 -1.15
CA ILE A 166 -3.01 -4.93 -1.77
C ILE A 166 -3.90 -4.34 -0.68
N PHE A 167 -4.23 -3.06 -0.80
CA PHE A 167 -5.30 -2.44 -0.03
C PHE A 167 -6.53 -2.27 -0.92
N ASP A 168 -7.74 -2.44 -0.37
CA ASP A 168 -8.99 -2.33 -1.13
C ASP A 168 -8.92 -1.22 -2.18
N PHE A 169 -8.64 -1.56 -3.43
CA PHE A 169 -8.51 -0.60 -4.52
C PHE A 169 -9.44 -0.95 -5.67
N GLY A 170 -9.86 0.09 -6.38
CA GLY A 170 -10.56 -0.05 -7.66
C GLY A 170 -11.87 -0.84 -7.60
N SER A 171 -12.20 -1.45 -8.71
CA SER A 171 -13.39 -2.28 -8.89
C SER A 171 -13.11 -3.77 -8.66
N ALA A 172 -14.18 -4.56 -8.49
CA ALA A 172 -14.06 -6.02 -8.39
C ALA A 172 -13.29 -6.65 -9.57
N PRO A 173 -13.55 -6.28 -10.85
CA PRO A 173 -12.76 -6.77 -11.97
C PRO A 173 -11.28 -6.41 -11.91
N ALA A 174 -10.92 -5.23 -11.39
CA ALA A 174 -9.53 -4.80 -11.23
C ALA A 174 -8.79 -5.67 -10.20
N VAL A 175 -9.44 -5.93 -9.06
CA VAL A 175 -8.92 -6.82 -8.02
C VAL A 175 -8.75 -8.23 -8.56
N ASP A 176 -9.76 -8.78 -9.25
CA ASP A 176 -9.69 -10.13 -9.81
C ASP A 176 -8.57 -10.27 -10.83
N LYS A 177 -8.43 -9.30 -11.73
CA LYS A 177 -7.32 -9.26 -12.69
C LYS A 177 -5.98 -9.30 -11.96
N THR A 178 -5.81 -8.46 -10.94
CA THR A 178 -4.57 -8.39 -10.16
C THR A 178 -4.28 -9.73 -9.50
N LEU A 179 -5.25 -10.35 -8.85
CA LEU A 179 -5.08 -11.65 -8.21
C LEU A 179 -4.77 -12.77 -9.21
N GLU A 180 -5.35 -12.74 -10.42
CA GLU A 180 -5.00 -13.70 -11.47
C GLU A 180 -3.57 -13.47 -12.01
N ASP A 181 -3.10 -12.22 -12.09
CA ASP A 181 -1.72 -11.93 -12.45
C ASP A 181 -0.74 -12.45 -11.37
N LEU A 182 -1.04 -12.22 -10.09
CA LEU A 182 -0.25 -12.77 -8.98
C LEU A 182 -0.24 -14.30 -8.96
N LYS A 183 -1.36 -14.95 -9.30
CA LYS A 183 -1.44 -16.41 -9.45
C LYS A 183 -0.50 -16.93 -10.54
N ARG A 184 -0.35 -16.19 -11.65
CA ARG A 184 0.62 -16.54 -12.70
C ARG A 184 2.06 -16.38 -12.22
N ILE A 185 2.33 -15.37 -11.41
CA ILE A 185 3.63 -15.15 -10.77
C ILE A 185 3.91 -16.29 -9.77
N ALA A 186 2.94 -16.63 -8.93
CA ALA A 186 3.04 -17.68 -7.92
C ALA A 186 3.37 -19.06 -8.51
N LYS A 187 3.03 -19.32 -9.78
CA LYS A 187 3.45 -20.55 -10.50
C LYS A 187 4.96 -20.60 -10.79
N LYS A 188 5.66 -19.47 -10.72
CA LYS A 188 7.08 -19.37 -11.03
C LYS A 188 7.95 -19.30 -9.76
N GLN A 189 7.44 -18.74 -8.70
CA GLN A 189 8.11 -18.59 -7.42
C GLN A 189 7.07 -18.45 -6.30
N SER A 190 7.39 -18.89 -5.09
CA SER A 190 6.55 -18.61 -3.93
C SER A 190 6.51 -17.12 -3.66
N ILE A 191 5.32 -16.59 -3.34
CA ILE A 191 5.10 -15.18 -3.02
C ILE A 191 4.27 -15.04 -1.74
N GLN A 192 4.46 -13.93 -1.05
CA GLN A 192 3.57 -13.48 0.01
C GLN A 192 2.61 -12.41 -0.53
N VAL A 193 1.37 -12.43 -0.07
CA VAL A 193 0.37 -11.40 -0.38
C VAL A 193 -0.18 -10.86 0.93
N VAL A 194 0.04 -9.58 1.19
CA VAL A 194 -0.56 -8.87 2.32
C VAL A 194 -1.82 -8.17 1.81
N ALA A 195 -2.97 -8.67 2.24
CA ALA A 195 -4.26 -8.11 1.88
C ALA A 195 -4.81 -7.27 3.04
N ARG A 196 -5.04 -5.98 2.80
CA ARG A 196 -5.61 -5.04 3.76
C ARG A 196 -6.98 -4.58 3.30
N GLY A 197 -7.93 -4.48 4.24
CA GLY A 197 -9.31 -4.15 3.97
C GLY A 197 -10.21 -5.38 3.88
N ARG A 198 -11.50 -5.15 4.08
CA ARG A 198 -12.48 -6.24 4.17
C ARG A 198 -12.74 -6.91 2.84
N TYR A 199 -12.83 -6.10 1.79
CA TYR A 199 -13.23 -6.59 0.47
C TYR A 199 -12.19 -7.53 -0.12
N ILE A 200 -10.93 -7.12 -0.18
CA ILE A 200 -9.85 -7.94 -0.74
C ILE A 200 -9.65 -9.25 0.03
N ARG A 201 -9.66 -9.19 1.38
CA ARG A 201 -9.52 -10.36 2.23
C ARG A 201 -10.63 -11.38 1.95
N HIS A 202 -11.89 -10.92 1.95
CA HIS A 202 -13.04 -11.77 1.66
C HIS A 202 -12.97 -12.37 0.25
N ARG A 203 -12.56 -11.57 -0.75
CA ARG A 203 -12.41 -12.02 -2.13
C ARG A 203 -11.37 -13.13 -2.27
N ILE A 204 -10.23 -13.01 -1.58
CA ILE A 204 -9.20 -14.03 -1.58
C ILE A 204 -9.74 -15.33 -1.01
N PHE A 205 -10.36 -15.31 0.17
CA PHE A 205 -10.91 -16.51 0.79
C PHE A 205 -12.01 -17.18 -0.06
N GLN A 206 -12.84 -16.40 -0.75
CA GLN A 206 -13.93 -16.95 -1.55
C GLN A 206 -13.49 -17.51 -2.91
N SER A 207 -12.54 -16.87 -3.57
CA SER A 207 -12.32 -17.09 -5.00
C SER A 207 -10.88 -17.39 -5.38
N HIS A 208 -9.93 -17.28 -4.43
CA HIS A 208 -8.51 -17.48 -4.70
C HIS A 208 -7.86 -18.46 -3.70
N PRO A 209 -8.36 -19.73 -3.64
CA PRO A 209 -7.90 -20.73 -2.67
C PRO A 209 -6.41 -21.05 -2.78
N TRP A 210 -5.77 -20.77 -3.92
CA TRP A 210 -4.33 -20.94 -4.11
C TRP A 210 -3.46 -20.13 -3.13
N LEU A 211 -4.05 -19.14 -2.42
CA LEU A 211 -3.40 -18.35 -1.36
C LEU A 211 -3.70 -18.86 0.06
N SER A 212 -4.67 -19.75 0.23
CA SER A 212 -5.13 -20.19 1.57
C SER A 212 -5.19 -21.70 1.76
N GLU A 213 -5.08 -22.50 0.69
CA GLU A 213 -5.19 -23.97 0.77
C GLU A 213 -3.86 -24.65 1.08
N ILE A 214 -2.72 -24.06 0.67
CA ILE A 214 -1.39 -24.65 0.85
C ILE A 214 -0.80 -24.29 2.21
N ASN A 215 -0.88 -23.01 2.57
CA ASN A 215 -0.40 -22.47 3.82
C ASN A 215 -1.54 -21.79 4.56
N GLU A 216 -1.63 -21.99 5.88
CA GLU A 216 -2.62 -21.32 6.71
C GLU A 216 -2.32 -19.81 6.75
N PRO A 217 -3.29 -18.94 6.36
CA PRO A 217 -3.10 -17.50 6.38
C PRO A 217 -2.96 -16.97 7.81
N GLN A 218 -2.08 -16.00 8.01
CA GLN A 218 -1.98 -15.27 9.26
C GLN A 218 -3.00 -14.12 9.26
N VAL A 219 -4.03 -14.24 10.07
CA VAL A 219 -5.16 -13.29 10.10
C VAL A 219 -5.01 -12.32 11.27
N PHE A 220 -5.05 -11.02 10.95
CA PHE A 220 -5.03 -9.89 11.90
C PHE A 220 -6.30 -9.05 11.73
N ASP A 221 -6.53 -8.10 12.62
CA ASP A 221 -7.75 -7.28 12.60
C ASP A 221 -7.93 -6.53 11.27
N HIS A 222 -6.90 -5.87 10.79
CA HIS A 222 -6.96 -5.01 9.61
C HIS A 222 -6.40 -5.64 8.34
N PHE A 223 -5.55 -6.65 8.44
CA PHE A 223 -4.89 -7.29 7.31
C PHE A 223 -4.79 -8.81 7.47
N THR A 224 -4.42 -9.48 6.39
CA THR A 224 -4.10 -10.91 6.39
C THR A 224 -2.87 -11.15 5.52
N ILE A 225 -1.94 -11.96 6.01
CA ILE A 225 -0.76 -12.40 5.26
C ILE A 225 -1.06 -13.78 4.70
N PHE A 226 -1.02 -13.89 3.37
CA PHE A 226 -1.17 -15.13 2.63
C PHE A 226 0.18 -15.56 2.04
N GLN A 227 0.35 -16.86 1.80
CA GLN A 227 1.53 -17.41 1.14
C GLN A 227 1.10 -18.46 0.12
N SER A 228 1.67 -18.35 -1.12
CA SER A 228 1.44 -19.33 -2.19
C SER A 228 2.36 -20.53 -2.10
#